data_1fd895c687d9e9e062613b6a703aefda
#
_entry.id   1fd895c687d9e9e062613b6a703aefda
#
_cell.length_a   1.000
_cell.length_b   1.000
_cell.length_c   1.000
_cell.angle_alpha   90.00
_cell.angle_beta   90.00
_cell.angle_gamma   90.00
#
_symmetry.space_group_name_H-M   'P 1'
#
loop_
_entity.id
_entity.type
_entity.pdbx_description
1 polymer ?
#
loop_
_entity_poly.entity_id
_entity_poly.type
_entity_poly.pdbx_seq_one_letter_code
_entity_poly.pdbx_strand_id
1 'polypeptide(L)'
;MKKIFLFLVSCVSLCLGLACGGSNQAESSSTPQSSIQSEESSFSHEHRVARISPQPSTCSKAGNIEYYFCWGCDGYFLDENASIESTFEATRTEKLPHTGSKIEEISPTCGESGVKEHWVCSVCENTFADEACTTPLVGTALQLPSLAHEGMLHRQGFPINGDENGEKEHWYCAHCDGYFLDADGTEKVTKEDVILYSVINIPDFVIEVPAGRDPVVLQLSDTQIIDGAQSRPTHSSGDKITYATHLIKQYCYDYLTEILQETDPDLIIITGDLVYGAYDDNGSVLKAFIEFMDSFQIPWAPVFGNHESESKMGVDWQCEQLENAQYCLFEQKELTGNGNYSVGIKQGGTLKRVFYMLDSNGNTTASNESLANGHTVASVGFNNDQIEWYTEQITRLKELSPETKISFAYHIQQAIFGEALQKYGFNQKEKYQDILIDYAENKTQGDFGYVGRQMKDGWDSSKNVFNGMKALGVDSIFVGHEHCNSASVVYEGVRFQYGQKSSEYDRYNAVTDENEIIDTAIWKKTGTPLVGGSVIVLSKDDGSIKDAYIYYCENAGGNVDWDKVAQK
;
A
#
# COMPACT_ATOMS: atom_id res chain seq x y z
N MET A 1 -39.91 27.05 6.33
CA MET A 1 -39.27 28.25 6.89
C MET A 1 -37.79 27.92 7.09
N LYS A 2 -36.98 28.64 6.36
CA LYS A 2 -35.52 28.46 6.23
C LYS A 2 -34.80 28.87 7.51
N LYS A 3 -33.74 28.14 7.85
CA LYS A 3 -32.57 28.75 8.53
C LYS A 3 -31.31 28.13 7.91
N ILE A 4 -30.66 28.94 7.10
CA ILE A 4 -29.33 28.75 6.54
C ILE A 4 -28.36 29.18 7.65
N PHE A 5 -27.39 28.31 7.99
CA PHE A 5 -26.22 28.70 8.78
C PHE A 5 -24.98 28.73 7.86
N LEU A 6 -24.57 29.96 7.59
CA LEU A 6 -23.29 30.24 6.92
C LEU A 6 -22.19 30.22 7.97
N PHE A 7 -21.19 29.38 7.86
CA PHE A 7 -19.95 29.49 8.62
C PHE A 7 -18.88 30.15 7.76
N LEU A 8 -18.60 31.40 8.08
CA LEU A 8 -17.40 32.11 7.60
C LEU A 8 -16.20 31.66 8.44
N VAL A 9 -15.22 31.06 7.77
CA VAL A 9 -13.89 30.83 8.35
C VAL A 9 -13.02 32.03 7.99
N SER A 10 -12.71 32.84 8.99
CA SER A 10 -11.81 33.99 8.90
C SER A 10 -10.38 33.51 9.16
N CYS A 11 -9.53 33.53 8.12
CA CYS A 11 -8.08 33.39 8.27
C CYS A 11 -7.50 34.70 8.80
N VAL A 12 -6.99 34.68 10.03
CA VAL A 12 -6.17 35.78 10.58
C VAL A 12 -4.70 35.41 10.38
N SER A 13 -4.08 36.07 9.40
CA SER A 13 -2.62 36.09 9.28
C SER A 13 -2.04 37.15 10.21
N LEU A 14 -1.27 36.74 11.19
CA LEU A 14 -0.53 37.63 12.06
C LEU A 14 0.86 37.91 11.44
N CYS A 15 1.01 39.06 10.78
CA CYS A 15 2.33 39.60 10.44
C CYS A 15 2.78 40.51 11.58
N LEU A 16 3.82 40.12 12.28
CA LEU A 16 4.57 40.99 13.19
C LEU A 16 5.66 41.71 12.38
N GLY A 17 5.37 42.94 12.01
CA GLY A 17 6.33 43.91 11.51
C GLY A 17 6.87 44.75 12.65
N LEU A 18 8.15 44.67 12.89
CA LEU A 18 8.87 45.66 13.72
C LEU A 18 9.46 46.71 12.77
N ALA A 19 8.83 47.89 12.78
CA ALA A 19 9.38 49.08 12.18
C ALA A 19 10.02 49.90 13.31
N CYS A 20 11.33 50.17 13.21
CA CYS A 20 11.97 51.26 13.92
C CYS A 20 12.33 52.35 12.92
N GLY A 21 11.58 53.42 12.93
CA GLY A 21 12.00 54.68 12.35
C GLY A 21 12.56 55.55 13.47
N GLY A 22 13.60 56.27 13.20
CA GLY A 22 14.17 57.26 14.10
C GLY A 22 15.12 58.19 13.38
N SER A 23 14.72 59.43 13.24
CA SER A 23 15.35 60.53 12.54
C SER A 23 16.65 61.04 13.16
N ASN A 24 17.48 61.57 12.28
CA ASN A 24 18.55 62.57 12.41
C ASN A 24 18.61 63.42 13.69
N GLN A 25 19.79 63.55 14.24
CA GLN A 25 20.47 64.87 14.32
C GLN A 25 21.96 64.69 14.58
N ALA A 26 22.75 65.48 13.84
CA ALA A 26 24.17 65.63 13.98
C ALA A 26 24.51 66.51 15.20
N GLU A 27 25.54 66.15 15.96
CA GLU A 27 26.40 67.15 16.62
C GLU A 27 27.85 66.61 16.73
N SER A 28 28.71 67.51 16.35
CA SER A 28 30.18 67.40 16.32
C SER A 28 30.78 67.54 17.70
N SER A 29 31.75 66.70 18.07
CA SER A 29 32.89 67.20 18.92
C SER A 29 34.08 66.25 18.86
N SER A 30 35.13 66.81 18.31
CA SER A 30 36.57 66.72 18.68
C SER A 30 37.14 65.43 19.27
N THR A 31 38.16 64.98 18.56
CA THR A 31 39.27 64.07 18.89
C THR A 31 39.88 64.27 20.32
N PRO A 32 40.48 63.16 20.88
CA PRO A 32 41.93 63.04 20.65
C PRO A 32 42.39 61.65 20.24
N GLN A 33 43.41 61.69 19.36
CA GLN A 33 44.26 60.58 19.03
C GLN A 33 44.86 59.94 20.25
N SER A 34 44.68 58.65 20.43
CA SER A 34 45.70 57.82 21.13
C SER A 34 46.10 56.72 20.14
N SER A 35 47.34 56.84 19.73
CA SER A 35 48.05 55.86 18.96
C SER A 35 48.17 54.57 19.79
N ILE A 36 47.42 53.55 19.42
CA ILE A 36 47.75 52.19 19.83
C ILE A 36 48.45 51.56 18.64
N GLN A 37 49.76 51.41 18.80
CA GLN A 37 50.53 50.51 17.97
C GLN A 37 49.99 49.11 18.15
N SER A 38 49.44 48.57 17.08
CA SER A 38 49.18 47.14 16.99
C SER A 38 50.51 46.45 16.82
N GLU A 39 51.05 45.90 17.91
CA GLU A 39 52.09 44.86 17.80
C GLU A 39 51.42 43.69 17.04
N GLU A 40 51.77 43.52 15.75
CA GLU A 40 51.66 42.27 15.08
C GLU A 40 52.49 41.23 15.79
N SER A 41 51.94 40.51 16.74
CA SER A 41 52.53 39.29 17.24
C SER A 41 52.37 38.24 16.12
N SER A 42 53.37 38.11 15.28
CA SER A 42 53.55 36.97 14.42
C SER A 42 53.72 35.72 15.28
N PHE A 43 52.64 35.08 15.62
CA PHE A 43 52.65 33.69 16.07
C PHE A 43 53.02 32.83 14.87
N SER A 44 54.34 32.58 14.67
CA SER A 44 54.78 31.55 13.73
C SER A 44 54.40 30.20 14.31
N HIS A 45 53.35 29.61 13.83
CA HIS A 45 53.04 28.21 14.10
C HIS A 45 53.61 27.34 12.98
N GLU A 46 53.97 26.12 13.30
CA GLU A 46 54.34 25.13 12.32
C GLU A 46 53.05 24.69 11.58
N HIS A 47 52.98 24.92 10.27
CA HIS A 47 51.81 24.55 9.48
C HIS A 47 51.64 23.02 9.42
N ARG A 48 50.55 22.50 9.98
CA ARG A 48 50.13 21.12 9.79
C ARG A 48 49.04 21.10 8.76
N VAL A 49 49.37 20.72 7.54
CA VAL A 49 48.47 20.81 6.42
C VAL A 49 47.82 19.45 6.10
N ALA A 50 46.55 19.50 5.77
CA ALA A 50 45.82 18.37 5.22
C ALA A 50 45.74 18.49 3.70
N ARG A 51 46.08 17.44 2.98
CA ARG A 51 45.98 17.38 1.53
C ARG A 51 44.51 17.31 1.13
N ILE A 52 44.06 18.18 0.28
CA ILE A 52 42.76 18.19 -0.37
C ILE A 52 42.94 17.75 -1.82
N SER A 53 42.42 16.61 -2.14
CA SER A 53 42.51 16.04 -3.49
C SER A 53 41.75 16.88 -4.51
N PRO A 54 42.23 16.98 -5.77
CA PRO A 54 41.55 17.72 -6.82
C PRO A 54 40.16 17.10 -7.09
N GLN A 55 39.20 17.97 -7.28
CA GLN A 55 37.84 17.59 -7.72
C GLN A 55 37.55 18.26 -9.05
N PRO A 56 37.13 17.52 -10.05
CA PRO A 56 36.77 18.11 -11.34
C PRO A 56 35.53 19.01 -11.19
N SER A 57 35.54 20.10 -11.94
CA SER A 57 34.36 20.94 -12.09
C SER A 57 33.25 20.22 -12.83
N THR A 58 32.01 20.52 -12.48
CA THR A 58 30.81 20.19 -13.28
C THR A 58 30.08 21.48 -13.64
N CYS A 59 29.05 21.42 -14.44
CA CYS A 59 28.23 22.59 -14.75
C CYS A 59 27.43 23.10 -13.52
N SER A 60 27.17 22.25 -12.54
CA SER A 60 26.47 22.63 -11.30
C SER A 60 27.41 23.01 -10.15
N LYS A 61 28.62 22.48 -10.14
CA LYS A 61 29.57 22.63 -9.03
C LYS A 61 30.97 23.01 -9.53
N ALA A 62 31.52 24.05 -8.96
CA ALA A 62 32.93 24.37 -9.15
C ALA A 62 33.83 23.28 -8.54
N GLY A 63 34.89 22.95 -9.22
CA GLY A 63 35.90 22.01 -8.72
C GLY A 63 37.01 22.70 -7.90
N ASN A 64 38.04 21.96 -7.65
CA ASN A 64 39.28 22.47 -7.05
C ASN A 64 40.49 21.75 -7.64
N ILE A 65 41.61 22.47 -7.69
CA ILE A 65 42.93 21.85 -7.89
C ILE A 65 43.37 21.15 -6.61
N GLU A 66 44.44 20.37 -6.65
CA GLU A 66 45.04 19.86 -5.44
C GLU A 66 45.60 21.03 -4.61
N TYR A 67 45.30 21.04 -3.32
CA TYR A 67 45.82 22.02 -2.40
C TYR A 67 45.97 21.43 -0.97
N TYR A 68 46.64 22.17 -0.12
CA TYR A 68 46.84 21.79 1.27
C TYR A 68 46.23 22.85 2.17
N PHE A 69 45.52 22.47 3.19
CA PHE A 69 44.80 23.35 4.10
C PHE A 69 45.33 23.22 5.52
N CYS A 70 45.67 24.33 6.13
CA CYS A 70 46.10 24.39 7.53
C CYS A 70 44.94 24.80 8.44
N TRP A 71 44.49 23.90 9.28
CA TRP A 71 43.41 24.16 10.26
C TRP A 71 43.82 25.11 11.38
N GLY A 72 45.14 25.39 11.57
CA GLY A 72 45.63 26.26 12.63
C GLY A 72 45.58 27.75 12.29
N CYS A 73 45.59 28.10 10.99
CA CYS A 73 45.52 29.48 10.50
C CYS A 73 44.55 29.69 9.36
N ASP A 74 43.74 28.67 9.03
CA ASP A 74 42.82 28.66 7.89
C ASP A 74 43.50 28.99 6.54
N GLY A 75 44.84 28.70 6.46
CA GLY A 75 45.67 28.99 5.28
C GLY A 75 45.57 27.92 4.20
N TYR A 76 45.64 28.35 2.94
CA TYR A 76 45.67 27.51 1.75
C TYR A 76 47.06 27.47 1.15
N PHE A 77 47.56 26.30 0.76
CA PHE A 77 48.92 26.11 0.23
C PHE A 77 48.87 25.19 -0.99
N LEU A 78 49.81 25.36 -1.91
CA LEU A 78 49.93 24.54 -3.11
C LEU A 78 50.94 23.40 -2.98
N ASP A 79 51.60 23.28 -1.83
CA ASP A 79 52.57 22.24 -1.54
C ASP A 79 52.45 21.70 -0.10
N GLU A 80 52.92 20.48 0.11
CA GLU A 80 52.81 19.76 1.38
C GLU A 80 53.64 20.38 2.54
N ASN A 81 54.64 21.21 2.18
CA ASN A 81 55.50 21.88 3.17
C ASN A 81 54.94 23.26 3.56
N ALA A 82 53.79 23.66 3.05
CA ALA A 82 53.18 24.98 3.25
C ALA A 82 54.10 26.14 2.89
N SER A 83 54.94 25.97 1.85
CA SER A 83 55.88 26.97 1.42
C SER A 83 55.34 27.91 0.33
N ILE A 84 54.28 27.48 -0.36
CA ILE A 84 53.62 28.25 -1.42
C ILE A 84 52.20 28.59 -0.96
N GLU A 85 52.04 29.80 -0.41
CA GLU A 85 50.74 30.30 0.02
C GLU A 85 49.78 30.49 -1.17
N SER A 86 48.53 30.28 -0.93
CA SER A 86 47.45 30.46 -1.92
C SER A 86 46.19 31.04 -1.26
N THR A 87 45.18 31.29 -2.05
CA THR A 87 43.85 31.69 -1.54
C THR A 87 42.84 30.62 -1.87
N PHE A 88 41.73 30.62 -1.14
CA PHE A 88 40.62 29.70 -1.44
C PHE A 88 40.17 29.83 -2.90
N GLU A 89 40.05 31.07 -3.40
CA GLU A 89 39.63 31.35 -4.78
C GLU A 89 40.63 30.77 -5.78
N ALA A 90 41.93 30.88 -5.52
CA ALA A 90 42.96 30.35 -6.41
C ALA A 90 43.02 28.82 -6.43
N THR A 91 42.48 28.15 -5.41
CA THR A 91 42.37 26.69 -5.41
C THR A 91 41.15 26.18 -6.15
N ARG A 92 40.19 27.05 -6.49
CA ARG A 92 38.98 26.66 -7.18
C ARG A 92 39.13 26.68 -8.69
N THR A 93 38.42 25.77 -9.33
CA THR A 93 38.21 25.77 -10.78
C THR A 93 36.78 26.18 -11.11
N GLU A 94 36.63 26.97 -12.16
CA GLU A 94 35.28 27.44 -12.57
C GLU A 94 34.38 26.28 -12.94
N LYS A 95 33.06 26.51 -12.85
CA LYS A 95 32.06 25.58 -13.36
C LYS A 95 32.22 25.43 -14.87
N LEU A 96 31.94 24.23 -15.34
CA LEU A 96 31.87 23.99 -16.77
C LEU A 96 30.59 24.62 -17.35
N PRO A 97 30.58 25.00 -18.63
CA PRO A 97 29.34 25.39 -19.30
C PRO A 97 28.35 24.22 -19.34
N HIS A 98 27.08 24.54 -19.37
CA HIS A 98 26.04 23.54 -19.59
C HIS A 98 26.06 23.07 -21.06
N THR A 99 25.74 21.80 -21.28
CA THR A 99 25.56 21.22 -22.62
C THR A 99 24.11 20.74 -22.73
N GLY A 100 23.29 21.48 -23.44
CA GLY A 100 21.86 21.23 -23.56
C GLY A 100 21.50 20.38 -24.77
N SER A 101 20.53 19.52 -24.57
CA SER A 101 19.79 18.84 -25.63
C SER A 101 18.42 19.49 -25.76
N LYS A 102 18.00 19.82 -26.99
CA LYS A 102 16.71 20.42 -27.27
C LYS A 102 15.57 19.44 -27.02
N ILE A 103 14.56 19.89 -26.33
CA ILE A 103 13.25 19.23 -26.18
C ILE A 103 12.26 20.12 -26.96
N GLU A 104 11.58 19.52 -27.90
CA GLU A 104 10.59 20.23 -28.73
C GLU A 104 9.34 20.59 -27.91
N GLU A 105 8.65 21.62 -28.34
CA GLU A 105 7.39 22.05 -27.74
C GLU A 105 6.34 20.93 -27.83
N ILE A 106 5.65 20.72 -26.74
CA ILE A 106 4.41 19.92 -26.70
C ILE A 106 3.25 20.90 -26.58
N SER A 107 2.48 21.00 -27.63
CA SER A 107 1.33 21.88 -27.66
C SER A 107 0.26 21.45 -26.65
N PRO A 108 -0.37 22.38 -25.92
CA PRO A 108 -1.42 22.05 -24.98
C PRO A 108 -2.69 21.56 -25.70
N THR A 109 -3.44 20.70 -25.00
CA THR A 109 -4.81 20.33 -25.38
C THR A 109 -5.79 20.91 -24.36
N CYS A 110 -7.07 20.73 -24.56
CA CYS A 110 -8.06 21.14 -23.55
C CYS A 110 -8.06 20.24 -22.31
N GLY A 111 -7.46 19.04 -22.38
CA GLY A 111 -7.33 18.12 -21.23
C GLY A 111 -5.98 18.22 -20.52
N GLU A 112 -4.95 18.70 -21.21
CA GLU A 112 -3.58 18.65 -20.73
C GLU A 112 -2.82 19.95 -21.05
N SER A 113 -2.01 20.36 -20.09
CA SER A 113 -1.06 21.45 -20.27
C SER A 113 0.06 21.03 -21.24
N GLY A 114 0.48 21.93 -22.10
CA GLY A 114 1.64 21.73 -22.95
C GLY A 114 2.95 22.07 -22.25
N VAL A 115 4.05 21.84 -22.95
CA VAL A 115 5.40 22.13 -22.48
C VAL A 115 6.10 22.99 -23.53
N LYS A 116 6.67 24.12 -23.12
CA LYS A 116 7.46 24.98 -24.00
C LYS A 116 8.70 24.26 -24.51
N GLU A 117 9.11 24.62 -25.73
CA GLU A 117 10.43 24.27 -26.22
C GLU A 117 11.50 24.68 -25.19
N HIS A 118 12.42 23.80 -24.88
CA HIS A 118 13.46 24.06 -23.91
C HIS A 118 14.68 23.16 -24.13
N TRP A 119 15.75 23.43 -23.39
CA TRP A 119 16.98 22.65 -23.44
C TRP A 119 17.21 22.01 -22.07
N VAL A 120 17.61 20.75 -22.05
CA VAL A 120 17.94 20.00 -20.84
C VAL A 120 19.43 19.73 -20.82
N CYS A 121 20.12 20.17 -19.78
CA CYS A 121 21.54 19.87 -19.64
C CYS A 121 21.77 18.38 -19.39
N SER A 122 22.57 17.73 -20.23
CA SER A 122 22.87 16.29 -20.14
C SER A 122 23.64 15.88 -18.89
N VAL A 123 24.20 16.84 -18.14
CA VAL A 123 25.03 16.56 -16.95
C VAL A 123 24.28 16.82 -15.63
N CYS A 124 23.50 17.90 -15.55
CA CYS A 124 22.81 18.29 -14.32
C CYS A 124 21.29 18.24 -14.42
N GLU A 125 20.76 17.88 -15.58
CA GLU A 125 19.31 17.74 -15.88
C GLU A 125 18.48 19.01 -15.69
N ASN A 126 19.13 20.16 -15.42
CA ASN A 126 18.43 21.42 -15.35
C ASN A 126 17.92 21.85 -16.72
N THR A 127 16.77 22.55 -16.71
CA THR A 127 16.10 23.06 -17.91
C THR A 127 16.40 24.53 -18.15
N PHE A 128 16.49 24.90 -19.44
CA PHE A 128 16.87 26.24 -19.89
C PHE A 128 16.02 26.68 -21.09
N ALA A 129 15.83 27.99 -21.21
CA ALA A 129 15.05 28.59 -22.31
C ALA A 129 15.87 28.78 -23.59
N ASP A 130 17.17 28.56 -23.57
CA ASP A 130 18.09 28.82 -24.70
C ASP A 130 19.09 27.68 -24.89
N GLU A 131 19.60 27.52 -26.10
CA GLU A 131 20.56 26.50 -26.51
C GLU A 131 21.89 26.59 -25.73
N ALA A 132 22.29 27.80 -25.37
CA ALA A 132 23.50 28.03 -24.59
C ALA A 132 23.33 27.66 -23.11
N CYS A 133 22.13 27.27 -22.69
CA CYS A 133 21.80 26.92 -21.32
C CYS A 133 22.17 28.00 -20.28
N THR A 134 21.90 29.26 -20.63
CA THR A 134 22.22 30.41 -19.77
C THR A 134 21.03 30.96 -19.01
N THR A 135 19.81 30.75 -19.50
CA THR A 135 18.55 31.22 -18.90
C THR A 135 17.78 30.05 -18.30
N PRO A 136 17.78 29.85 -16.97
CA PRO A 136 17.03 28.78 -16.34
C PRO A 136 15.53 28.89 -16.62
N LEU A 137 14.89 27.76 -16.93
CA LEU A 137 13.45 27.66 -17.17
C LEU A 137 12.87 26.57 -16.26
N VAL A 138 12.20 26.97 -15.18
CA VAL A 138 11.77 26.05 -14.13
C VAL A 138 10.30 26.22 -13.73
N GLY A 139 9.71 25.15 -13.24
CA GLY A 139 8.35 25.15 -12.71
C GLY A 139 7.30 25.56 -13.74
N THR A 140 6.37 26.42 -13.34
CA THR A 140 5.26 26.89 -14.19
C THR A 140 5.70 27.67 -15.42
N ALA A 141 6.94 28.22 -15.43
CA ALA A 141 7.47 28.93 -16.61
C ALA A 141 7.72 27.98 -17.80
N LEU A 142 7.90 26.68 -17.55
CA LEU A 142 8.06 25.64 -18.56
C LEU A 142 6.72 25.22 -19.19
N GLN A 143 5.61 25.40 -18.48
CA GLN A 143 4.30 24.91 -18.90
C GLN A 143 3.60 25.88 -19.84
N LEU A 144 2.86 25.33 -20.79
CA LEU A 144 1.84 26.00 -21.57
C LEU A 144 0.49 25.65 -20.96
N PRO A 145 -0.33 26.61 -20.55
CA PRO A 145 -1.65 26.32 -19.97
C PRO A 145 -2.48 25.45 -20.93
N SER A 146 -3.30 24.57 -20.39
CA SER A 146 -4.29 23.83 -21.18
C SER A 146 -5.22 24.81 -21.92
N LEU A 147 -5.71 24.38 -23.06
CA LEU A 147 -6.69 25.16 -23.83
C LEU A 147 -8.05 25.12 -23.12
N ALA A 148 -8.86 26.13 -23.37
CA ALA A 148 -10.26 26.08 -22.93
C ALA A 148 -11.01 24.96 -23.67
N HIS A 149 -12.00 24.39 -23.01
CA HIS A 149 -12.87 23.40 -23.63
C HIS A 149 -13.83 24.07 -24.59
N GLU A 150 -13.84 23.63 -25.85
CA GLU A 150 -14.77 24.10 -26.86
C GLU A 150 -15.79 23.00 -27.20
N GLY A 151 -17.05 23.40 -27.44
CA GLY A 151 -18.09 22.45 -27.83
C GLY A 151 -18.50 21.48 -26.75
N MET A 152 -18.53 21.91 -25.50
CA MET A 152 -19.02 21.13 -24.36
C MET A 152 -20.46 20.69 -24.59
N LEU A 153 -20.71 19.40 -24.46
CA LEU A 153 -22.03 18.81 -24.60
C LEU A 153 -22.70 18.73 -23.23
N HIS A 154 -23.77 19.49 -23.05
CA HIS A 154 -24.59 19.37 -21.84
C HIS A 154 -25.34 18.02 -21.86
N ARG A 155 -25.16 17.24 -20.80
CA ARG A 155 -25.88 15.99 -20.53
C ARG A 155 -26.84 16.22 -19.37
N GLN A 156 -28.11 16.21 -19.65
CA GLN A 156 -29.12 16.33 -18.60
C GLN A 156 -29.15 15.03 -17.79
N GLY A 157 -29.00 15.16 -16.48
CA GLY A 157 -29.07 14.02 -15.57
C GLY A 157 -30.46 13.36 -15.56
N PHE A 158 -30.50 12.10 -15.19
CA PHE A 158 -31.72 11.35 -14.99
C PHE A 158 -31.59 10.45 -13.74
N PRO A 159 -32.67 10.24 -12.98
CA PRO A 159 -32.62 9.45 -11.75
C PRO A 159 -32.44 7.97 -12.02
N ILE A 160 -32.02 7.23 -10.98
CA ILE A 160 -32.04 5.77 -10.95
C ILE A 160 -33.46 5.29 -11.22
N ASN A 161 -33.61 4.27 -12.06
CA ASN A 161 -34.91 3.66 -12.39
C ASN A 161 -34.86 2.14 -12.22
N GLY A 162 -35.21 1.66 -11.04
CA GLY A 162 -35.14 0.23 -10.71
C GLY A 162 -33.69 -0.26 -10.70
N ASP A 163 -33.37 -1.19 -11.61
CA ASP A 163 -32.06 -1.80 -11.78
C ASP A 163 -31.13 -0.96 -12.68
N GLU A 164 -31.67 0.04 -13.37
CA GLU A 164 -30.91 0.88 -14.27
C GLU A 164 -30.21 2.02 -13.51
N ASN A 165 -28.94 2.21 -13.79
CA ASN A 165 -28.18 3.34 -13.27
C ASN A 165 -28.79 4.65 -13.78
N GLY A 166 -28.82 5.66 -12.91
CA GLY A 166 -29.09 7.02 -13.29
C GLY A 166 -27.80 7.75 -13.72
N GLU A 167 -27.94 9.02 -14.03
CA GLU A 167 -26.82 9.88 -14.40
C GLU A 167 -27.02 11.28 -13.81
N LYS A 168 -25.96 11.86 -13.25
CA LYS A 168 -25.96 13.25 -12.77
C LYS A 168 -25.92 14.19 -13.97
N GLU A 169 -26.49 15.37 -13.85
CA GLU A 169 -26.29 16.43 -14.80
C GLU A 169 -24.80 16.79 -14.88
N HIS A 170 -24.27 16.79 -16.11
CA HIS A 170 -22.85 17.06 -16.34
C HIS A 170 -22.60 17.61 -17.75
N TRP A 171 -21.35 18.04 -18.00
CA TRP A 171 -20.85 18.46 -19.31
C TRP A 171 -19.77 17.50 -19.77
N TYR A 172 -19.79 17.15 -21.04
CA TYR A 172 -18.83 16.25 -21.67
C TYR A 172 -18.08 16.96 -22.78
N CYS A 173 -16.76 16.88 -22.74
CA CYS A 173 -15.90 17.39 -23.79
C CYS A 173 -15.44 16.26 -24.72
N ALA A 174 -15.91 16.24 -25.96
CA ALA A 174 -15.53 15.22 -26.93
C ALA A 174 -14.07 15.31 -27.43
N HIS A 175 -13.38 16.44 -27.19
CA HIS A 175 -12.00 16.62 -27.61
C HIS A 175 -10.99 15.96 -26.66
N CYS A 176 -11.28 15.94 -25.36
CA CYS A 176 -10.43 15.34 -24.36
C CYS A 176 -11.07 14.16 -23.63
N ASP A 177 -12.27 13.74 -24.05
CA ASP A 177 -13.07 12.69 -23.40
C ASP A 177 -13.31 12.97 -21.91
N GLY A 178 -13.36 14.25 -21.54
CA GLY A 178 -13.47 14.71 -20.15
C GLY A 178 -14.90 14.96 -19.72
N TYR A 179 -15.20 14.66 -18.46
CA TYR A 179 -16.47 14.92 -17.76
C TYR A 179 -16.28 16.08 -16.79
N PHE A 180 -17.30 16.96 -16.66
CA PHE A 180 -17.23 18.18 -15.86
C PHE A 180 -18.57 18.47 -15.21
N LEU A 181 -18.54 19.07 -14.01
CA LEU A 181 -19.76 19.49 -13.33
C LEU A 181 -20.22 20.91 -13.69
N ASP A 182 -19.46 21.61 -14.49
CA ASP A 182 -19.76 22.99 -14.95
C ASP A 182 -19.58 23.15 -16.46
N ALA A 183 -20.26 24.15 -17.03
CA ALA A 183 -20.26 24.42 -18.46
C ALA A 183 -18.92 24.96 -18.97
N ASP A 184 -18.09 25.51 -18.09
CA ASP A 184 -16.79 26.09 -18.43
C ASP A 184 -15.67 25.05 -18.41
N GLY A 185 -15.96 23.80 -17.95
CA GLY A 185 -15.01 22.70 -17.90
C GLY A 185 -13.91 22.90 -16.86
N THR A 186 -14.22 23.55 -15.73
CA THR A 186 -13.27 23.83 -14.65
C THR A 186 -13.32 22.78 -13.54
N GLU A 187 -14.47 22.17 -13.29
CA GLU A 187 -14.67 21.08 -12.32
C GLU A 187 -14.63 19.73 -13.02
N LYS A 188 -13.41 19.24 -13.30
CA LYS A 188 -13.21 17.94 -13.95
C LYS A 188 -13.54 16.81 -12.98
N VAL A 189 -14.29 15.84 -13.46
CA VAL A 189 -14.68 14.61 -12.73
C VAL A 189 -14.42 13.39 -13.61
N THR A 190 -14.53 12.20 -13.02
CA THR A 190 -14.47 10.96 -13.80
C THR A 190 -15.83 10.63 -14.41
N LYS A 191 -15.86 9.67 -15.33
CA LYS A 191 -17.13 9.13 -15.86
C LYS A 191 -17.97 8.51 -14.76
N GLU A 192 -17.32 7.84 -13.81
CA GLU A 192 -17.94 7.16 -12.68
C GLU A 192 -18.60 8.15 -11.73
N ASP A 193 -18.03 9.33 -11.54
CA ASP A 193 -18.59 10.38 -10.69
C ASP A 193 -19.96 10.89 -11.16
N VAL A 194 -20.23 10.79 -12.45
CA VAL A 194 -21.52 11.23 -13.03
C VAL A 194 -22.55 10.12 -13.09
N ILE A 195 -22.18 8.87 -12.87
CA ILE A 195 -23.12 7.75 -12.83
C ILE A 195 -23.81 7.71 -11.47
N LEU A 196 -25.15 7.60 -11.47
CA LEU A 196 -25.96 7.26 -10.32
C LEU A 196 -26.23 5.76 -10.34
N TYR A 197 -25.42 4.99 -9.62
CA TYR A 197 -25.59 3.54 -9.62
C TYR A 197 -26.89 3.15 -8.91
N SER A 198 -27.60 2.18 -9.46
CA SER A 198 -28.75 1.58 -8.78
C SER A 198 -28.29 0.85 -7.51
N VAL A 199 -29.20 0.69 -6.54
CA VAL A 199 -28.91 -0.05 -5.28
C VAL A 199 -28.47 -1.49 -5.57
N ILE A 200 -28.90 -2.04 -6.71
CA ILE A 200 -28.64 -3.41 -7.11
C ILE A 200 -27.19 -3.61 -7.59
N ASN A 201 -26.53 -2.51 -8.04
CA ASN A 201 -25.13 -2.56 -8.48
C ASN A 201 -24.13 -2.22 -7.35
N ILE A 202 -24.59 -2.02 -6.12
CA ILE A 202 -23.76 -1.87 -4.92
C ILE A 202 -24.32 -2.85 -3.87
N PRO A 203 -23.59 -3.89 -3.54
CA PRO A 203 -22.24 -4.33 -3.97
C PRO A 203 -22.21 -5.02 -5.35
N ASP A 204 -21.00 -5.24 -5.89
CA ASP A 204 -20.78 -5.89 -7.19
C ASP A 204 -21.39 -7.31 -7.25
N PHE A 205 -21.25 -8.05 -6.17
CA PHE A 205 -21.83 -9.38 -5.99
C PHE A 205 -22.75 -9.41 -4.77
N VAL A 206 -23.84 -10.16 -4.87
CA VAL A 206 -24.77 -10.36 -3.75
C VAL A 206 -25.03 -11.85 -3.58
N ILE A 207 -24.85 -12.35 -2.37
CA ILE A 207 -25.30 -13.67 -1.98
C ILE A 207 -26.55 -13.55 -1.11
N GLU A 208 -27.56 -14.37 -1.37
CA GLU A 208 -28.78 -14.42 -0.56
C GLU A 208 -28.66 -15.59 0.44
N VAL A 209 -28.63 -15.28 1.72
CA VAL A 209 -28.62 -16.27 2.79
C VAL A 209 -30.04 -16.45 3.34
N PRO A 210 -30.50 -17.69 3.60
CA PRO A 210 -31.84 -17.92 4.11
C PRO A 210 -32.13 -17.14 5.40
N ALA A 211 -33.29 -16.48 5.45
CA ALA A 211 -33.73 -15.79 6.65
C ALA A 211 -33.97 -16.81 7.81
N GLY A 212 -33.71 -16.37 9.01
CA GLY A 212 -33.94 -17.17 10.23
C GLY A 212 -32.75 -17.86 10.84
N ARG A 213 -31.62 -17.91 10.15
CA ARG A 213 -30.32 -18.33 10.70
C ARG A 213 -29.25 -17.26 10.55
N ASP A 214 -28.23 -17.32 11.38
CA ASP A 214 -27.09 -16.43 11.29
C ASP A 214 -26.20 -16.82 10.09
N PRO A 215 -25.79 -15.89 9.22
CA PRO A 215 -24.84 -16.17 8.15
C PRO A 215 -23.45 -16.53 8.69
N VAL A 216 -22.80 -17.47 8.03
CA VAL A 216 -21.45 -17.93 8.36
C VAL A 216 -20.49 -17.54 7.23
N VAL A 217 -19.46 -16.78 7.57
CA VAL A 217 -18.37 -16.42 6.65
C VAL A 217 -17.10 -17.11 7.14
N LEU A 218 -16.43 -17.81 6.23
CA LEU A 218 -15.15 -18.43 6.49
C LEU A 218 -14.05 -17.58 5.87
N GLN A 219 -13.09 -17.14 6.67
CA GLN A 219 -11.85 -16.56 6.17
C GLN A 219 -10.78 -17.65 6.06
N LEU A 220 -10.37 -17.94 4.84
CA LEU A 220 -9.15 -18.67 4.52
C LEU A 220 -8.02 -17.67 4.25
N SER A 221 -6.79 -18.07 4.49
CA SER A 221 -5.62 -17.21 4.29
C SER A 221 -4.40 -18.01 3.92
N ASP A 222 -3.57 -17.43 3.05
CA ASP A 222 -2.24 -17.95 2.76
C ASP A 222 -2.27 -19.46 2.42
N THR A 223 -3.19 -19.85 1.55
CA THR A 223 -3.34 -21.25 1.13
C THR A 223 -2.10 -21.74 0.41
N GLN A 224 -1.42 -20.87 -0.33
CA GLN A 224 -0.09 -21.07 -0.93
C GLN A 224 0.12 -22.47 -1.51
N ILE A 225 -0.86 -22.96 -2.27
CA ILE A 225 -0.78 -24.28 -2.92
C ILE A 225 0.43 -24.29 -3.86
N ILE A 226 1.16 -25.38 -3.87
CA ILE A 226 2.35 -25.58 -4.71
C ILE A 226 2.26 -26.83 -5.58
N ASP A 227 2.97 -26.82 -6.68
CA ASP A 227 3.32 -28.04 -7.43
C ASP A 227 4.82 -28.29 -7.28
N GLY A 228 5.19 -29.25 -6.45
CA GLY A 228 6.58 -29.62 -6.21
C GLY A 228 7.35 -30.08 -7.47
N ALA A 229 6.65 -30.46 -8.56
CA ALA A 229 7.27 -30.76 -9.84
C ALA A 229 7.80 -29.52 -10.58
N GLN A 230 7.32 -28.34 -10.23
CA GLN A 230 7.74 -27.04 -10.77
C GLN A 230 8.84 -26.36 -9.94
N SER A 231 9.56 -27.11 -9.11
CA SER A 231 10.57 -26.59 -8.19
C SER A 231 11.64 -25.76 -8.90
N ARG A 232 11.91 -24.56 -8.36
CA ARG A 232 12.98 -23.68 -8.85
C ARG A 232 14.32 -24.02 -8.19
N PRO A 233 15.46 -23.88 -8.92
CA PRO A 233 16.78 -24.28 -8.42
C PRO A 233 17.38 -23.41 -7.31
N THR A 234 16.73 -22.31 -6.93
CA THR A 234 17.30 -21.26 -6.04
C THR A 234 16.67 -21.18 -4.64
N HIS A 235 16.19 -22.31 -4.12
CA HIS A 235 15.56 -22.32 -2.79
C HIS A 235 16.57 -22.26 -1.64
N SER A 236 16.21 -21.53 -0.60
CA SER A 236 16.89 -21.59 0.69
C SER A 236 16.80 -23.01 1.29
N SER A 237 17.66 -23.32 2.26
CA SER A 237 17.58 -24.61 2.94
C SER A 237 16.25 -24.82 3.70
N GLY A 238 15.61 -23.71 4.14
CA GLY A 238 14.28 -23.74 4.76
C GLY A 238 13.19 -24.09 3.75
N ASP A 239 13.18 -23.45 2.58
CA ASP A 239 12.21 -23.73 1.51
C ASP A 239 12.26 -25.19 1.05
N LYS A 240 13.46 -25.78 0.99
CA LYS A 240 13.63 -27.20 0.64
C LYS A 240 12.95 -28.16 1.61
N ILE A 241 12.80 -27.76 2.86
CA ILE A 241 12.14 -28.57 3.88
C ILE A 241 10.63 -28.38 3.80
N THR A 242 10.18 -27.14 3.67
CA THR A 242 8.75 -26.79 3.64
C THR A 242 8.09 -27.31 2.36
N TYR A 243 8.77 -27.23 1.23
CA TYR A 243 8.24 -27.58 -0.10
C TYR A 243 8.78 -28.90 -0.67
N ALA A 244 9.43 -29.71 0.14
CA ALA A 244 10.17 -30.90 -0.35
C ALA A 244 9.29 -32.07 -0.73
N THR A 245 7.99 -32.08 -0.46
CA THR A 245 7.16 -33.24 -0.72
C THR A 245 6.09 -32.96 -1.76
N HIS A 246 6.04 -33.82 -2.77
CA HIS A 246 4.93 -33.93 -3.72
C HIS A 246 3.56 -34.23 -3.06
N LEU A 247 3.54 -34.51 -1.77
CA LEU A 247 2.35 -34.78 -0.97
C LEU A 247 1.76 -33.51 -0.35
N ILE A 248 2.49 -32.39 -0.29
CA ILE A 248 2.01 -31.15 0.35
C ILE A 248 0.71 -30.68 -0.30
N LYS A 249 0.60 -30.74 -1.63
CA LYS A 249 -0.61 -30.40 -2.37
C LYS A 249 -1.83 -31.20 -1.87
N GLN A 250 -1.68 -32.50 -1.67
CA GLN A 250 -2.76 -33.36 -1.20
C GLN A 250 -3.15 -33.02 0.24
N TYR A 251 -2.19 -32.80 1.12
CA TYR A 251 -2.47 -32.41 2.50
C TYR A 251 -3.18 -31.06 2.57
N CYS A 252 -2.79 -30.09 1.74
CA CYS A 252 -3.50 -28.82 1.68
C CYS A 252 -4.98 -28.99 1.32
N TYR A 253 -5.28 -29.81 0.33
CA TYR A 253 -6.67 -30.09 -0.05
C TYR A 253 -7.42 -30.91 1.01
N ASP A 254 -6.77 -31.83 1.70
CA ASP A 254 -7.37 -32.57 2.82
C ASP A 254 -7.76 -31.63 3.96
N TYR A 255 -6.87 -30.68 4.33
CA TYR A 255 -7.17 -29.68 5.36
C TYR A 255 -8.28 -28.72 4.93
N LEU A 256 -8.23 -28.20 3.72
CA LEU A 256 -9.29 -27.34 3.20
C LEU A 256 -10.63 -28.07 3.15
N THR A 257 -10.63 -29.34 2.79
CA THR A 257 -11.84 -30.18 2.81
C THR A 257 -12.42 -30.30 4.23
N GLU A 258 -11.56 -30.59 5.21
CA GLU A 258 -11.97 -30.67 6.63
C GLU A 258 -12.55 -29.32 7.10
N ILE A 259 -11.85 -28.20 6.83
CA ILE A 259 -12.30 -26.86 7.21
C ILE A 259 -13.67 -26.55 6.62
N LEU A 260 -13.85 -26.77 5.32
CA LEU A 260 -15.10 -26.44 4.61
C LEU A 260 -16.27 -27.31 5.08
N GLN A 261 -16.04 -28.60 5.33
CA GLN A 261 -17.09 -29.51 5.80
C GLN A 261 -17.53 -29.25 7.24
N GLU A 262 -16.58 -28.91 8.11
CA GLU A 262 -16.88 -28.69 9.53
C GLU A 262 -17.44 -27.28 9.82
N THR A 263 -17.13 -26.30 8.96
CA THR A 263 -17.59 -24.92 9.16
C THR A 263 -18.85 -24.57 8.39
N ASP A 264 -19.19 -25.29 7.33
CA ASP A 264 -20.38 -25.12 6.47
C ASP A 264 -20.73 -23.64 6.17
N PRO A 265 -19.81 -22.88 5.52
CA PRO A 265 -19.96 -21.44 5.36
C PRO A 265 -20.92 -21.09 4.21
N ASP A 266 -21.55 -19.91 4.32
CA ASP A 266 -22.33 -19.29 3.24
C ASP A 266 -21.46 -18.52 2.25
N LEU A 267 -20.33 -18.01 2.72
CA LEU A 267 -19.33 -17.27 1.96
C LEU A 267 -17.94 -17.62 2.44
N ILE A 268 -17.04 -17.82 1.50
CA ILE A 268 -15.62 -17.94 1.80
C ILE A 268 -14.91 -16.67 1.32
N ILE A 269 -14.20 -15.97 2.19
CA ILE A 269 -13.25 -14.92 1.80
C ILE A 269 -11.83 -15.48 1.91
N ILE A 270 -10.98 -15.20 0.92
CA ILE A 270 -9.58 -15.64 0.94
C ILE A 270 -8.68 -14.40 0.94
N THR A 271 -7.96 -14.21 2.03
CA THR A 271 -7.15 -13.00 2.24
C THR A 271 -5.75 -13.08 1.63
N GLY A 272 -5.68 -13.56 0.38
CA GLY A 272 -4.48 -13.54 -0.48
C GLY A 272 -3.58 -14.77 -0.36
N ASP A 273 -2.57 -14.80 -1.23
CA ASP A 273 -1.61 -15.89 -1.36
C ASP A 273 -2.31 -17.24 -1.60
N LEU A 274 -3.17 -17.30 -2.63
CA LEU A 274 -3.93 -18.50 -3.00
C LEU A 274 -2.99 -19.63 -3.40
N VAL A 275 -2.05 -19.28 -4.28
CA VAL A 275 -0.99 -20.17 -4.75
C VAL A 275 0.37 -19.53 -4.47
N TYR A 276 1.39 -20.34 -4.29
CA TYR A 276 2.74 -19.82 -4.28
C TYR A 276 3.20 -19.66 -5.73
N GLY A 277 3.05 -18.45 -6.29
CA GLY A 277 3.23 -18.17 -7.72
C GLY A 277 4.57 -18.64 -8.29
N ALA A 278 5.64 -18.60 -7.47
CA ALA A 278 6.94 -19.14 -7.84
C ALA A 278 6.93 -20.65 -8.18
N TYR A 279 5.88 -21.39 -7.84
CA TYR A 279 5.68 -22.81 -8.10
C TYR A 279 4.46 -23.09 -8.98
N ASP A 280 3.99 -22.09 -9.71
CA ASP A 280 2.91 -22.20 -10.70
C ASP A 280 3.30 -21.58 -12.05
N ASP A 281 4.38 -22.05 -12.63
CA ASP A 281 4.93 -21.52 -13.89
C ASP A 281 4.02 -21.73 -15.11
N ASN A 282 3.09 -22.68 -15.06
CA ASN A 282 2.20 -23.06 -16.17
C ASN A 282 0.71 -22.89 -15.83
N GLY A 283 0.36 -22.33 -14.70
CA GLY A 283 -1.01 -22.07 -14.26
C GLY A 283 -1.80 -23.31 -13.82
N SER A 284 -1.18 -24.48 -13.76
CA SER A 284 -1.87 -25.73 -13.41
C SER A 284 -2.30 -25.77 -11.94
N VAL A 285 -1.55 -25.08 -11.06
CA VAL A 285 -1.85 -25.06 -9.63
C VAL A 285 -3.08 -24.20 -9.37
N LEU A 286 -3.13 -22.98 -9.94
CA LEU A 286 -4.29 -22.11 -9.80
C LEU A 286 -5.55 -22.73 -10.39
N LYS A 287 -5.46 -23.34 -11.59
CA LYS A 287 -6.60 -24.04 -12.19
C LYS A 287 -7.14 -25.16 -11.31
N ALA A 288 -6.24 -26.01 -10.78
CA ALA A 288 -6.65 -27.08 -9.89
C ALA A 288 -7.26 -26.55 -8.57
N PHE A 289 -6.75 -25.41 -8.06
CA PHE A 289 -7.33 -24.76 -6.91
C PHE A 289 -8.73 -24.22 -7.17
N ILE A 290 -8.95 -23.57 -8.31
CA ILE A 290 -10.27 -23.09 -8.74
C ILE A 290 -11.25 -24.27 -8.86
N GLU A 291 -10.86 -25.35 -9.57
CA GLU A 291 -11.69 -26.54 -9.70
C GLU A 291 -12.03 -27.17 -8.35
N PHE A 292 -11.06 -27.19 -7.42
CA PHE A 292 -11.28 -27.68 -6.06
C PHE A 292 -12.29 -26.81 -5.30
N MET A 293 -12.09 -25.49 -5.28
CA MET A 293 -13.00 -24.57 -4.58
C MET A 293 -14.41 -24.62 -5.16
N ASP A 294 -14.55 -24.61 -6.48
CA ASP A 294 -15.83 -24.67 -7.18
C ASP A 294 -16.56 -26.00 -6.94
N SER A 295 -15.84 -27.09 -6.63
CA SER A 295 -16.47 -28.39 -6.35
C SER A 295 -17.37 -28.40 -5.11
N PHE A 296 -17.14 -27.47 -4.17
CA PHE A 296 -18.00 -27.31 -2.98
C PHE A 296 -19.27 -26.52 -3.23
N GLN A 297 -19.36 -25.83 -4.36
CA GLN A 297 -20.54 -25.00 -4.74
C GLN A 297 -20.87 -23.90 -3.71
N ILE A 298 -19.88 -23.45 -2.96
CA ILE A 298 -19.97 -22.35 -2.01
C ILE A 298 -19.38 -21.10 -2.67
N PRO A 299 -20.06 -19.94 -2.65
CA PRO A 299 -19.47 -18.69 -3.13
C PRO A 299 -18.17 -18.37 -2.41
N TRP A 300 -17.12 -18.03 -3.17
CA TRP A 300 -15.81 -17.68 -2.62
C TRP A 300 -15.23 -16.44 -3.28
N ALA A 301 -14.61 -15.60 -2.49
CA ALA A 301 -14.14 -14.27 -2.86
C ALA A 301 -12.67 -14.08 -2.45
N PRO A 302 -11.70 -14.16 -3.37
CA PRO A 302 -10.30 -14.00 -3.08
C PRO A 302 -9.82 -12.55 -3.23
N VAL A 303 -8.79 -12.16 -2.49
CA VAL A 303 -7.94 -11.03 -2.84
C VAL A 303 -6.55 -11.53 -3.24
N PHE A 304 -5.78 -10.73 -3.96
CA PHE A 304 -4.39 -11.05 -4.25
C PHE A 304 -3.47 -10.73 -3.07
N GLY A 305 -2.43 -11.56 -2.90
CA GLY A 305 -1.33 -11.34 -1.98
C GLY A 305 -0.04 -10.98 -2.71
N ASN A 306 1.09 -11.17 -2.04
CA ASN A 306 2.39 -10.85 -2.63
C ASN A 306 2.97 -11.99 -3.50
N HIS A 307 2.44 -13.21 -3.42
CA HIS A 307 2.95 -14.35 -4.19
C HIS A 307 2.28 -14.58 -5.55
N GLU A 308 1.10 -14.02 -5.82
CA GLU A 308 0.42 -14.19 -7.12
C GLU A 308 1.26 -13.64 -8.29
N SER A 309 1.94 -12.52 -8.10
CA SER A 309 2.77 -11.90 -9.15
C SER A 309 4.04 -12.68 -9.50
N GLU A 310 4.41 -13.67 -8.71
CA GLU A 310 5.59 -14.50 -8.96
C GLU A 310 5.37 -15.56 -10.05
N SER A 311 4.11 -15.83 -10.40
CA SER A 311 3.76 -16.77 -11.46
C SER A 311 4.17 -16.24 -12.83
N LYS A 312 4.75 -17.11 -13.67
CA LYS A 312 5.07 -16.76 -15.06
C LYS A 312 3.85 -16.56 -15.95
N MET A 313 2.68 -17.01 -15.51
CA MET A 313 1.43 -16.76 -16.23
C MET A 313 1.00 -15.28 -16.17
N GLY A 314 1.51 -14.53 -15.18
CA GLY A 314 1.15 -13.14 -14.95
C GLY A 314 -0.19 -12.98 -14.23
N VAL A 315 -0.40 -11.78 -13.68
CA VAL A 315 -1.59 -11.47 -12.87
C VAL A 315 -2.87 -11.36 -13.70
N ASP A 316 -2.79 -10.82 -14.90
CA ASP A 316 -3.97 -10.68 -15.79
C ASP A 316 -4.58 -12.04 -16.14
N TRP A 317 -3.72 -12.99 -16.46
CA TRP A 317 -4.19 -14.35 -16.73
C TRP A 317 -4.87 -14.96 -15.50
N GLN A 318 -4.34 -14.70 -14.30
CA GLN A 318 -4.94 -15.18 -13.05
C GLN A 318 -6.31 -14.53 -12.82
N CYS A 319 -6.44 -13.21 -13.03
CA CYS A 319 -7.70 -12.50 -12.96
C CYS A 319 -8.73 -13.12 -13.91
N GLU A 320 -8.35 -13.37 -15.18
CA GLU A 320 -9.23 -14.02 -16.16
C GLU A 320 -9.68 -15.42 -15.72
N GLN A 321 -8.81 -16.22 -15.07
CA GLN A 321 -9.20 -17.53 -14.56
C GLN A 321 -10.20 -17.41 -13.40
N LEU A 322 -10.01 -16.45 -12.49
CA LEU A 322 -10.89 -16.21 -11.35
C LEU A 322 -12.26 -15.68 -11.79
N GLU A 323 -12.28 -14.74 -12.73
CA GLU A 323 -13.54 -14.20 -13.30
C GLU A 323 -14.37 -15.27 -14.03
N ASN A 324 -13.72 -16.25 -14.64
CA ASN A 324 -14.38 -17.33 -15.36
C ASN A 324 -14.79 -18.52 -14.47
N ALA A 325 -14.40 -18.53 -13.19
CA ALA A 325 -14.74 -19.59 -12.26
C ALA A 325 -16.23 -19.52 -11.84
N GLN A 326 -16.85 -20.67 -11.64
CA GLN A 326 -18.31 -20.75 -11.50
C GLN A 326 -18.83 -20.16 -10.17
N TYR A 327 -18.10 -20.36 -9.08
CA TYR A 327 -18.50 -19.92 -7.74
C TYR A 327 -17.57 -18.85 -7.17
N CYS A 328 -16.56 -18.42 -7.94
CA CYS A 328 -15.68 -17.32 -7.56
C CYS A 328 -16.36 -15.98 -7.79
N LEU A 329 -16.40 -15.17 -6.76
CA LEU A 329 -16.90 -13.80 -6.81
C LEU A 329 -15.70 -12.87 -6.94
N PHE A 330 -15.20 -12.72 -8.15
CA PHE A 330 -14.04 -11.89 -8.46
C PHE A 330 -14.32 -11.00 -9.66
N GLU A 331 -13.90 -9.75 -9.60
CA GLU A 331 -14.01 -8.79 -10.69
C GLU A 331 -12.73 -7.93 -10.73
N GLN A 332 -12.11 -7.87 -11.91
CA GLN A 332 -11.01 -6.94 -12.18
C GLN A 332 -11.57 -5.58 -12.57
N LYS A 333 -11.23 -4.56 -11.80
CA LYS A 333 -11.57 -3.16 -12.11
C LYS A 333 -10.39 -2.40 -12.69
N GLU A 334 -10.68 -1.31 -13.39
CA GLU A 334 -9.66 -0.36 -13.86
C GLU A 334 -9.17 0.53 -12.71
N LEU A 335 -8.63 -0.10 -11.66
CA LEU A 335 -8.06 0.50 -10.47
C LEU A 335 -6.66 -0.05 -10.24
N THR A 336 -5.85 0.67 -9.46
CA THR A 336 -4.55 0.15 -9.03
C THR A 336 -4.74 -1.16 -8.25
N GLY A 337 -3.91 -2.15 -8.55
CA GLY A 337 -3.99 -3.50 -7.99
C GLY A 337 -4.88 -4.43 -8.82
N ASN A 338 -5.08 -5.65 -8.32
CA ASN A 338 -5.78 -6.73 -9.01
C ASN A 338 -7.04 -7.13 -8.23
N GLY A 339 -8.19 -7.07 -8.87
CA GLY A 339 -9.49 -7.22 -8.22
C GLY A 339 -10.06 -5.86 -7.81
N ASN A 340 -10.25 -5.63 -6.52
CA ASN A 340 -10.94 -4.48 -5.92
C ASN A 340 -12.44 -4.48 -6.24
N TYR A 341 -13.18 -5.29 -5.51
CA TYR A 341 -14.62 -5.49 -5.71
C TYR A 341 -15.33 -5.64 -4.35
N SER A 342 -16.65 -5.77 -4.38
CA SER A 342 -17.46 -5.85 -3.18
C SER A 342 -18.46 -7.02 -3.22
N VAL A 343 -18.65 -7.67 -2.06
CA VAL A 343 -19.56 -8.80 -1.89
C VAL A 343 -20.55 -8.51 -0.77
N GLY A 344 -21.82 -8.50 -1.08
CA GLY A 344 -22.90 -8.27 -0.14
C GLY A 344 -23.57 -9.55 0.35
N ILE A 345 -23.88 -9.61 1.63
CA ILE A 345 -24.73 -10.62 2.23
C ILE A 345 -26.12 -10.03 2.45
N LYS A 346 -27.11 -10.64 1.82
CA LYS A 346 -28.50 -10.23 1.87
C LYS A 346 -29.35 -11.30 2.56
N GLN A 347 -30.30 -10.89 3.37
CA GLN A 347 -31.26 -11.76 4.01
C GLN A 347 -32.66 -11.14 4.00
N GLY A 348 -33.64 -11.88 3.52
CA GLY A 348 -35.04 -11.42 3.50
C GLY A 348 -35.21 -10.08 2.77
N GLY A 349 -34.50 -9.89 1.68
CA GLY A 349 -34.51 -8.66 0.90
C GLY A 349 -33.68 -7.51 1.44
N THR A 350 -33.04 -7.65 2.62
CA THR A 350 -32.24 -6.59 3.25
C THR A 350 -30.76 -6.91 3.17
N LEU A 351 -29.97 -5.94 2.70
CA LEU A 351 -28.51 -6.02 2.66
C LEU A 351 -27.96 -5.83 4.08
N LYS A 352 -27.34 -6.87 4.62
CA LYS A 352 -26.87 -6.92 6.01
C LYS A 352 -25.44 -6.44 6.16
N ARG A 353 -24.54 -6.92 5.29
CA ARG A 353 -23.12 -6.60 5.34
C ARG A 353 -22.52 -6.59 3.93
N VAL A 354 -21.55 -5.75 3.72
CA VAL A 354 -20.72 -5.71 2.51
C VAL A 354 -19.26 -5.90 2.88
N PHE A 355 -18.60 -6.81 2.21
CA PHE A 355 -17.15 -7.01 2.25
C PHE A 355 -16.54 -6.32 1.04
N TYR A 356 -15.63 -5.38 1.27
CA TYR A 356 -14.78 -4.79 0.26
C TYR A 356 -13.50 -5.60 0.16
N MET A 357 -13.34 -6.28 -0.96
CA MET A 357 -12.21 -7.15 -1.29
C MET A 357 -11.18 -6.31 -2.05
N LEU A 358 -10.03 -6.03 -1.44
CA LEU A 358 -9.08 -5.03 -1.93
C LEU A 358 -7.69 -5.63 -2.11
N ASP A 359 -6.99 -5.25 -3.18
CA ASP A 359 -5.58 -5.54 -3.30
C ASP A 359 -4.76 -4.54 -2.47
N SER A 360 -4.02 -5.04 -1.49
CA SER A 360 -3.11 -4.24 -0.68
C SER A 360 -1.76 -3.96 -1.35
N ASN A 361 -1.60 -4.37 -2.58
CA ASN A 361 -0.38 -4.19 -3.36
C ASN A 361 0.88 -4.78 -2.68
N GLY A 362 2.09 -4.37 -3.08
CA GLY A 362 3.31 -4.79 -2.38
C GLY A 362 4.13 -5.86 -3.09
N ASN A 363 3.87 -6.10 -4.35
CA ASN A 363 4.65 -7.01 -5.18
C ASN A 363 6.03 -6.42 -5.49
N THR A 364 6.99 -6.71 -4.64
CA THR A 364 8.37 -6.23 -4.78
C THR A 364 9.20 -7.04 -5.77
N THR A 365 8.71 -8.21 -6.19
CA THR A 365 9.45 -9.17 -7.04
C THR A 365 8.86 -9.31 -8.44
N ALA A 366 7.78 -8.59 -8.77
CA ALA A 366 7.26 -8.57 -10.12
C ALA A 366 8.37 -8.19 -11.10
N SER A 367 8.76 -9.12 -11.96
CA SER A 367 9.58 -8.77 -13.10
C SER A 367 8.81 -7.70 -13.90
N ASN A 368 9.51 -6.72 -14.45
CA ASN A 368 8.90 -5.67 -15.28
C ASN A 368 8.06 -6.21 -16.46
N GLU A 369 8.15 -7.48 -16.75
CA GLU A 369 7.36 -8.21 -17.76
C GLU A 369 5.91 -8.46 -17.33
N SER A 370 5.63 -8.56 -16.00
CA SER A 370 4.26 -8.72 -15.48
C SER A 370 3.45 -7.41 -15.54
N LEU A 371 4.09 -6.29 -15.88
CA LEU A 371 3.55 -4.95 -15.92
C LEU A 371 3.22 -4.48 -17.34
N ALA A 372 3.24 -5.36 -18.32
CA ALA A 372 3.07 -5.02 -19.73
C ALA A 372 1.72 -4.36 -20.08
N ASN A 373 0.76 -4.39 -19.16
CA ASN A 373 -0.58 -3.85 -19.35
C ASN A 373 -0.80 -2.46 -18.76
N GLY A 374 0.25 -1.79 -18.27
CA GLY A 374 0.14 -0.40 -17.82
C GLY A 374 -0.29 -0.21 -16.36
N HIS A 375 -0.56 -1.29 -15.60
CA HIS A 375 -0.74 -1.21 -14.16
C HIS A 375 0.60 -0.98 -13.48
N THR A 376 0.76 0.16 -12.86
CA THR A 376 1.96 0.46 -12.06
C THR A 376 2.00 -0.44 -10.84
N VAL A 377 3.14 -1.10 -10.59
CA VAL A 377 3.36 -1.77 -9.30
C VAL A 377 3.34 -0.71 -8.22
N ALA A 378 2.30 -0.74 -7.43
CA ALA A 378 2.19 0.13 -6.29
C ALA A 378 3.03 -0.41 -5.13
N SER A 379 3.58 0.50 -4.34
CA SER A 379 4.11 0.16 -3.02
C SER A 379 2.99 -0.44 -2.16
N VAL A 380 3.36 -1.22 -1.15
CA VAL A 380 2.39 -1.75 -0.18
C VAL A 380 1.44 -0.66 0.32
N GLY A 381 0.15 -0.96 0.28
CA GLY A 381 -0.94 -0.09 0.71
C GLY A 381 -1.89 0.31 -0.42
N PHE A 382 -2.98 0.95 -0.07
CA PHE A 382 -3.96 1.42 -1.05
C PHE A 382 -3.52 2.70 -1.73
N ASN A 383 -3.75 2.78 -3.02
CA ASN A 383 -3.57 3.99 -3.81
C ASN A 383 -4.81 4.89 -3.77
N ASN A 384 -4.67 6.12 -4.24
CA ASN A 384 -5.74 7.12 -4.16
C ASN A 384 -7.00 6.68 -4.90
N ASP A 385 -6.87 6.09 -6.08
CA ASP A 385 -7.98 5.59 -6.88
C ASP A 385 -8.79 4.48 -6.16
N GLN A 386 -8.11 3.56 -5.46
CA GLN A 386 -8.77 2.56 -4.62
C GLN A 386 -9.50 3.23 -3.45
N ILE A 387 -8.86 4.23 -2.80
CA ILE A 387 -9.45 4.97 -1.67
C ILE A 387 -10.67 5.77 -2.13
N GLU A 388 -10.60 6.45 -3.26
CA GLU A 388 -11.68 7.21 -3.86
C GLU A 388 -12.85 6.28 -4.21
N TRP A 389 -12.56 5.16 -4.88
CA TRP A 389 -13.57 4.16 -5.25
C TRP A 389 -14.34 3.64 -4.04
N TYR A 390 -13.68 3.05 -3.03
CA TYR A 390 -14.44 2.49 -1.91
C TYR A 390 -15.12 3.59 -1.06
N THR A 391 -14.54 4.78 -1.01
CA THR A 391 -15.15 5.91 -0.29
C THR A 391 -16.47 6.31 -0.95
N GLU A 392 -16.49 6.42 -2.26
CA GLU A 392 -17.71 6.71 -3.01
C GLU A 392 -18.74 5.60 -2.83
N GLN A 393 -18.34 4.35 -3.06
CA GLN A 393 -19.24 3.19 -2.95
C GLN A 393 -19.90 3.12 -1.56
N ILE A 394 -19.10 3.25 -0.49
CA ILE A 394 -19.61 3.18 0.89
C ILE A 394 -20.51 4.39 1.20
N THR A 395 -20.12 5.58 0.78
CA THR A 395 -20.94 6.79 1.00
C THR A 395 -22.33 6.60 0.39
N ARG A 396 -22.39 6.15 -0.86
CA ARG A 396 -23.67 5.88 -1.55
C ARG A 396 -24.45 4.74 -0.92
N LEU A 397 -23.75 3.66 -0.56
CA LEU A 397 -24.40 2.55 0.14
C LEU A 397 -25.05 3.02 1.44
N LYS A 398 -24.37 3.89 2.21
CA LYS A 398 -24.90 4.43 3.47
C LYS A 398 -26.06 5.41 3.28
N GLU A 399 -26.11 6.13 2.17
CA GLU A 399 -27.28 6.94 1.81
C GLU A 399 -28.53 6.07 1.56
N LEU A 400 -28.36 4.91 0.96
CA LEU A 400 -29.45 4.03 0.55
C LEU A 400 -29.80 2.97 1.61
N SER A 401 -28.82 2.51 2.35
CA SER A 401 -28.95 1.47 3.38
C SER A 401 -28.02 1.76 4.56
N PRO A 402 -28.34 2.76 5.40
CA PRO A 402 -27.46 3.27 6.46
C PRO A 402 -27.06 2.23 7.50
N GLU A 403 -27.88 1.20 7.70
CA GLU A 403 -27.65 0.13 8.69
C GLU A 403 -26.71 -0.98 8.20
N THR A 404 -26.43 -1.04 6.90
CA THR A 404 -25.52 -2.06 6.33
C THR A 404 -24.15 -1.98 6.96
N LYS A 405 -23.63 -3.10 7.45
CA LYS A 405 -22.30 -3.21 8.06
C LYS A 405 -21.24 -3.32 6.98
N ILE A 406 -20.04 -2.80 7.26
CA ILE A 406 -18.93 -2.73 6.30
C ILE A 406 -17.72 -3.46 6.85
N SER A 407 -17.21 -4.40 6.06
CA SER A 407 -15.94 -5.10 6.30
C SER A 407 -14.95 -4.83 5.17
N PHE A 408 -13.68 -4.83 5.49
CA PHE A 408 -12.60 -4.86 4.50
C PHE A 408 -11.83 -6.17 4.59
N ALA A 409 -11.42 -6.69 3.44
CA ALA A 409 -10.55 -7.86 3.33
C ALA A 409 -9.42 -7.55 2.35
N TYR A 410 -8.18 -7.72 2.78
CA TYR A 410 -6.98 -7.53 1.97
C TYR A 410 -5.82 -8.35 2.55
N HIS A 411 -4.69 -8.41 1.86
CA HIS A 411 -3.61 -9.31 2.25
C HIS A 411 -2.65 -8.72 3.29
N ILE A 412 -1.92 -7.66 2.95
CA ILE A 412 -0.86 -7.11 3.81
C ILE A 412 -1.44 -6.09 4.79
N GLN A 413 -1.22 -6.31 6.07
CA GLN A 413 -1.80 -5.54 7.16
C GLN A 413 -1.28 -4.10 7.26
N GLN A 414 -2.12 -3.21 7.78
CA GLN A 414 -1.72 -1.87 8.22
C GLN A 414 -0.92 -1.91 9.53
N ALA A 415 -0.03 -0.93 9.73
CA ALA A 415 0.80 -0.81 10.93
C ALA A 415 -0.02 -0.74 12.23
N ILE A 416 -1.28 -0.29 12.17
CA ILE A 416 -2.18 -0.20 13.31
C ILE A 416 -2.50 -1.57 13.94
N PHE A 417 -2.38 -2.67 13.20
CA PHE A 417 -2.50 -4.02 13.77
C PHE A 417 -1.51 -4.24 14.92
N GLY A 418 -0.27 -3.76 14.75
CA GLY A 418 0.74 -3.83 15.82
C GLY A 418 0.37 -3.02 17.04
N GLU A 419 -0.24 -1.85 16.87
CA GLU A 419 -0.71 -1.04 17.99
C GLU A 419 -1.86 -1.74 18.73
N ALA A 420 -2.79 -2.33 17.99
CA ALA A 420 -3.91 -3.08 18.57
C ALA A 420 -3.43 -4.26 19.43
N LEU A 421 -2.29 -4.85 19.08
CA LEU A 421 -1.70 -6.00 19.78
C LEU A 421 -0.80 -5.59 20.97
N GLN A 422 -0.39 -4.32 21.08
CA GLN A 422 0.51 -3.86 22.17
C GLN A 422 -0.05 -4.15 23.58
N LYS A 423 -1.36 -4.09 23.75
CA LYS A 423 -2.01 -4.39 25.02
C LYS A 423 -1.79 -5.84 25.51
N TYR A 424 -1.39 -6.72 24.60
CA TYR A 424 -1.05 -8.13 24.87
C TYR A 424 0.46 -8.38 24.94
N GLY A 425 1.27 -7.33 24.90
CA GLY A 425 2.73 -7.43 24.99
C GLY A 425 3.45 -7.55 23.64
N PHE A 426 2.74 -7.37 22.52
CA PHE A 426 3.37 -7.37 21.21
C PHE A 426 4.49 -6.34 21.12
N ASN A 427 5.64 -6.76 20.61
CA ASN A 427 6.83 -5.95 20.43
C ASN A 427 7.39 -6.12 19.02
N GLN A 428 7.18 -5.11 18.17
CA GLN A 428 7.64 -5.12 16.78
C GLN A 428 9.17 -5.34 16.61
N LYS A 429 9.97 -5.14 17.65
CA LYS A 429 11.42 -5.35 17.62
C LYS A 429 11.85 -6.79 17.83
N GLU A 430 10.96 -7.62 18.32
CA GLU A 430 11.21 -9.04 18.61
C GLU A 430 10.67 -9.88 17.46
N LYS A 431 11.55 -10.60 16.77
CA LYS A 431 11.20 -11.42 15.61
C LYS A 431 10.17 -12.49 15.96
N TYR A 432 10.37 -13.16 17.09
CA TYR A 432 9.48 -14.21 17.56
C TYR A 432 8.65 -13.70 18.73
N GLN A 433 7.36 -13.99 18.67
CA GLN A 433 6.39 -13.70 19.70
C GLN A 433 5.81 -15.04 20.18
N ASP A 434 5.33 -15.11 21.40
CA ASP A 434 4.56 -16.27 21.91
C ASP A 434 3.37 -15.75 22.72
N ILE A 435 2.50 -15.03 22.03
CA ILE A 435 1.37 -14.34 22.65
C ILE A 435 0.10 -15.11 22.34
N LEU A 436 -0.42 -15.81 23.32
CA LEU A 436 -1.77 -16.38 23.30
C LEU A 436 -2.73 -15.40 23.97
N ILE A 437 -3.62 -14.78 23.20
CA ILE A 437 -4.56 -13.76 23.71
C ILE A 437 -5.70 -14.44 24.46
N ASP A 438 -6.42 -15.31 23.79
CA ASP A 438 -7.37 -16.25 24.34
C ASP A 438 -7.49 -17.39 23.33
N TYR A 439 -7.77 -18.57 23.83
CA TYR A 439 -8.02 -19.69 22.93
C TYR A 439 -9.52 -19.77 22.67
N ALA A 440 -9.87 -19.66 21.41
CA ALA A 440 -11.26 -19.55 20.96
C ALA A 440 -12.08 -20.85 21.09
N GLU A 441 -11.90 -21.60 22.16
CA GLU A 441 -12.80 -22.70 22.53
C GLU A 441 -14.21 -22.20 22.82
N ASN A 442 -14.30 -20.96 23.29
CA ASN A 442 -15.57 -20.34 23.65
C ASN A 442 -15.86 -19.25 22.62
N LYS A 443 -16.62 -19.57 21.61
CA LYS A 443 -17.17 -18.67 20.61
C LYS A 443 -17.65 -17.36 21.25
N THR A 444 -16.77 -16.37 21.34
CA THR A 444 -17.06 -15.09 21.98
C THR A 444 -16.69 -13.93 21.09
N GLN A 445 -17.36 -12.80 21.28
CA GLN A 445 -17.02 -11.53 20.63
C GLN A 445 -15.77 -10.87 21.24
N GLY A 446 -15.09 -11.54 22.16
CA GLY A 446 -13.85 -11.06 22.75
C GLY A 446 -12.66 -11.05 21.79
N ASP A 447 -11.53 -10.64 22.31
CA ASP A 447 -10.25 -10.77 21.62
C ASP A 447 -9.73 -12.20 21.80
N PHE A 448 -9.17 -12.79 20.74
CA PHE A 448 -8.68 -14.17 20.77
C PHE A 448 -7.54 -14.37 19.78
N GLY A 449 -6.96 -15.57 19.76
CA GLY A 449 -5.99 -16.02 18.79
C GLY A 449 -4.55 -15.94 19.29
N TYR A 450 -3.62 -16.03 18.35
CA TYR A 450 -2.21 -16.18 18.62
C TYR A 450 -1.36 -15.24 17.78
N VAL A 451 -0.26 -14.75 18.32
CA VAL A 451 0.76 -13.99 17.62
C VAL A 451 2.10 -14.68 17.79
N GLY A 452 2.62 -15.26 16.73
CA GLY A 452 3.89 -16.00 16.72
C GLY A 452 5.09 -15.20 16.24
N ARG A 453 4.85 -14.12 15.48
CA ARG A 453 5.90 -13.29 14.88
C ARG A 453 5.59 -11.81 14.90
N GLN A 454 6.66 -11.01 14.70
CA GLN A 454 6.55 -9.59 14.36
C GLN A 454 5.83 -9.44 13.01
N MET A 455 5.18 -8.32 12.81
CA MET A 455 4.61 -7.98 11.52
C MET A 455 5.70 -7.63 10.50
N LYS A 456 5.52 -8.09 9.27
CA LYS A 456 6.30 -7.64 8.11
C LYS A 456 5.48 -6.66 7.29
N ASP A 457 6.15 -5.76 6.62
CA ASP A 457 5.59 -4.89 5.58
C ASP A 457 4.34 -4.08 5.97
N GLY A 458 4.15 -3.83 7.27
CA GLY A 458 3.03 -3.01 7.76
C GLY A 458 3.05 -1.59 7.19
N TRP A 459 1.94 -1.16 6.58
CA TRP A 459 1.78 0.14 5.93
C TRP A 459 0.84 1.08 6.70
N ASP A 460 0.63 2.31 6.21
CA ASP A 460 -0.18 3.37 6.85
C ASP A 460 0.22 3.67 8.30
N SER A 461 1.51 3.89 8.54
CA SER A 461 2.02 4.28 9.86
C SER A 461 1.45 5.63 10.34
N SER A 462 0.90 6.44 9.43
CA SER A 462 0.22 7.70 9.72
C SER A 462 -1.24 7.52 10.18
N LYS A 463 -1.82 6.34 9.99
CA LYS A 463 -3.22 6.00 10.23
C LYS A 463 -4.24 6.80 9.40
N ASN A 464 -3.81 7.44 8.33
CA ASN A 464 -4.70 8.28 7.52
C ASN A 464 -5.77 7.42 6.83
N VAL A 465 -5.36 6.30 6.23
CA VAL A 465 -6.27 5.37 5.57
C VAL A 465 -7.21 4.73 6.59
N PHE A 466 -6.67 4.24 7.71
CA PHE A 466 -7.48 3.66 8.78
C PHE A 466 -8.53 4.64 9.32
N ASN A 467 -8.15 5.89 9.59
CA ASN A 467 -9.08 6.90 10.07
C ASN A 467 -10.19 7.20 9.04
N GLY A 468 -9.84 7.20 7.74
CA GLY A 468 -10.81 7.31 6.66
C GLY A 468 -11.81 6.15 6.65
N MET A 469 -11.32 4.91 6.69
CA MET A 469 -12.15 3.70 6.76
C MET A 469 -13.10 3.72 7.96
N LYS A 470 -12.59 4.08 9.13
CA LYS A 470 -13.38 4.20 10.36
C LYS A 470 -14.47 5.29 10.25
N ALA A 471 -14.16 6.43 9.63
CA ALA A 471 -15.13 7.49 9.37
C ALA A 471 -16.27 7.05 8.45
N LEU A 472 -16.02 6.13 7.52
CA LEU A 472 -17.00 5.50 6.64
C LEU A 472 -17.84 4.41 7.35
N GLY A 473 -17.52 4.08 8.60
CA GLY A 473 -18.25 3.07 9.38
C GLY A 473 -17.77 1.64 9.16
N VAL A 474 -16.54 1.45 8.72
CA VAL A 474 -15.91 0.12 8.69
C VAL A 474 -15.76 -0.39 10.11
N ASP A 475 -16.30 -1.58 10.39
CA ASP A 475 -16.31 -2.19 11.72
C ASP A 475 -15.39 -3.41 11.86
N SER A 476 -14.84 -3.90 10.75
CA SER A 476 -13.95 -5.06 10.74
C SER A 476 -13.02 -5.08 9.53
N ILE A 477 -11.80 -5.56 9.76
CA ILE A 477 -10.72 -5.67 8.79
C ILE A 477 -10.09 -7.06 8.90
N PHE A 478 -10.07 -7.79 7.78
CA PHE A 478 -9.57 -9.14 7.65
C PHE A 478 -8.31 -9.13 6.77
N VAL A 479 -7.21 -9.72 7.26
CA VAL A 479 -5.92 -9.74 6.56
C VAL A 479 -5.25 -11.12 6.59
N GLY A 480 -4.27 -11.33 5.73
CA GLY A 480 -3.40 -12.51 5.66
C GLY A 480 -1.93 -12.18 5.95
N HIS A 481 -1.02 -12.70 5.12
CA HIS A 481 0.41 -12.41 5.05
C HIS A 481 1.26 -12.94 6.22
N GLU A 482 0.76 -12.88 7.42
CA GLU A 482 1.51 -13.28 8.61
C GLU A 482 1.15 -14.70 9.05
N HIS A 483 1.75 -15.71 8.39
CA HIS A 483 1.44 -17.13 8.57
C HIS A 483 1.43 -17.62 10.03
N CYS A 484 2.12 -16.90 10.90
CA CYS A 484 2.24 -17.25 12.31
C CYS A 484 1.29 -16.48 13.23
N ASN A 485 0.42 -15.66 12.65
CA ASN A 485 -0.49 -14.80 13.40
C ASN A 485 -1.93 -15.16 13.04
N SER A 486 -2.77 -15.33 14.05
CA SER A 486 -4.21 -15.61 13.90
C SER A 486 -5.03 -14.76 14.88
N ALA A 487 -4.42 -13.72 15.43
CA ALA A 487 -5.07 -12.87 16.42
C ALA A 487 -6.24 -12.09 15.81
N SER A 488 -7.35 -12.06 16.55
CA SER A 488 -8.52 -11.23 16.29
C SER A 488 -8.76 -10.34 17.50
N VAL A 489 -8.64 -9.01 17.32
CA VAL A 489 -8.70 -8.05 18.43
C VAL A 489 -9.55 -6.84 18.05
N VAL A 490 -10.29 -6.31 19.02
CA VAL A 490 -11.03 -5.06 18.84
C VAL A 490 -10.17 -3.89 19.35
N TYR A 491 -9.95 -2.91 18.47
CA TYR A 491 -9.22 -1.72 18.78
C TYR A 491 -9.90 -0.50 18.14
N GLU A 492 -10.11 0.54 18.90
CA GLU A 492 -10.85 1.75 18.50
C GLU A 492 -12.23 1.49 17.85
N GLY A 493 -12.90 0.41 18.26
CA GLY A 493 -14.22 0.03 17.75
C GLY A 493 -14.21 -0.77 16.46
N VAL A 494 -13.04 -1.07 15.90
CA VAL A 494 -12.87 -1.90 14.70
C VAL A 494 -12.24 -3.23 15.10
N ARG A 495 -12.76 -4.34 14.55
CA ARG A 495 -12.13 -5.66 14.70
C ARG A 495 -11.03 -5.82 13.67
N PHE A 496 -9.83 -6.10 14.14
CA PHE A 496 -8.67 -6.48 13.33
C PHE A 496 -8.47 -7.98 13.45
N GLN A 497 -8.45 -8.69 12.32
CA GLN A 497 -8.31 -10.13 12.33
C GLN A 497 -7.30 -10.60 11.30
N TYR A 498 -6.27 -11.32 11.76
CA TYR A 498 -5.46 -12.16 10.90
C TYR A 498 -6.20 -13.44 10.58
N GLY A 499 -6.20 -13.84 9.31
CA GLY A 499 -6.66 -15.16 8.91
C GLY A 499 -5.70 -16.23 9.42
N GLN A 500 -6.26 -17.31 9.95
CA GLN A 500 -5.46 -18.49 10.25
C GLN A 500 -4.94 -19.08 8.95
N LYS A 501 -3.64 -19.39 8.86
CA LYS A 501 -3.07 -20.09 7.71
C LYS A 501 -3.83 -21.40 7.44
N SER A 502 -4.29 -21.58 6.20
CA SER A 502 -5.38 -22.51 5.96
C SER A 502 -4.98 -23.83 5.29
N SER A 503 -3.73 -23.99 4.85
CA SER A 503 -3.40 -25.19 4.10
C SER A 503 -2.11 -25.84 4.54
N GLU A 504 -1.03 -25.25 4.45
CA GLU A 504 0.26 -25.88 4.63
C GLU A 504 0.70 -25.89 6.10
N TYR A 505 1.35 -26.98 6.53
CA TYR A 505 2.02 -27.00 7.82
C TYR A 505 3.15 -25.98 7.81
N ASP A 506 2.93 -24.85 8.45
CA ASP A 506 3.96 -23.85 8.63
C ASP A 506 4.87 -24.20 9.80
N ARG A 507 6.04 -24.77 9.50
CA ARG A 507 7.07 -25.05 10.49
C ARG A 507 7.56 -23.78 11.22
N TYR A 508 7.32 -22.60 10.65
CA TYR A 508 7.69 -21.34 11.30
C TYR A 508 7.01 -21.11 12.64
N ASN A 509 5.85 -21.70 12.88
CA ASN A 509 5.17 -21.64 14.17
C ASN A 509 5.75 -22.62 15.19
N ALA A 510 6.43 -23.66 14.74
CA ALA A 510 6.91 -24.75 15.59
C ALA A 510 8.43 -24.93 15.55
N VAL A 511 9.15 -24.22 14.68
CA VAL A 511 10.57 -24.48 14.41
C VAL A 511 11.35 -23.16 14.29
N THR A 512 12.50 -23.07 14.94
CA THR A 512 13.45 -21.95 14.77
C THR A 512 14.12 -22.00 13.39
N ASP A 513 14.82 -20.92 13.01
CA ASP A 513 15.68 -20.90 11.82
C ASP A 513 16.77 -22.00 11.85
N GLU A 514 17.02 -22.60 13.02
CA GLU A 514 17.97 -23.70 13.24
C GLU A 514 17.30 -25.08 13.23
N ASN A 515 16.01 -25.15 12.84
CA ASN A 515 15.18 -26.36 12.80
C ASN A 515 14.88 -27.00 14.17
N GLU A 516 14.93 -26.22 15.24
CA GLU A 516 14.49 -26.68 16.56
C GLU A 516 12.98 -26.44 16.73
N ILE A 517 12.25 -27.44 17.21
CA ILE A 517 10.82 -27.33 17.49
C ILE A 517 10.62 -26.35 18.67
N ILE A 518 9.86 -25.28 18.42
CA ILE A 518 9.46 -24.34 19.48
C ILE A 518 8.24 -24.90 20.18
N ASP A 519 8.36 -25.09 21.49
CA ASP A 519 7.24 -25.47 22.36
C ASP A 519 6.40 -24.21 22.68
N THR A 520 5.65 -23.72 21.70
CA THR A 520 4.82 -22.51 21.82
C THR A 520 3.62 -22.73 22.72
N ALA A 521 3.06 -21.65 23.27
CA ALA A 521 1.88 -21.70 24.12
C ALA A 521 0.68 -22.33 23.39
N ILE A 522 0.53 -22.05 22.11
CA ILE A 522 -0.57 -22.60 21.31
C ILE A 522 -0.37 -24.08 20.99
N TRP A 523 0.86 -24.51 20.72
CA TRP A 523 1.19 -25.92 20.52
C TRP A 523 0.90 -26.75 21.77
N LYS A 524 1.29 -26.23 22.94
CA LYS A 524 0.96 -26.89 24.24
C LYS A 524 -0.52 -27.07 24.44
N LYS A 525 -1.33 -26.14 23.92
CA LYS A 525 -2.77 -26.18 24.09
C LYS A 525 -3.47 -27.04 23.04
N THR A 526 -3.04 -26.99 21.79
CA THR A 526 -3.70 -27.69 20.69
C THR A 526 -3.13 -29.06 20.40
N GLY A 527 -1.84 -29.28 20.70
CA GLY A 527 -1.11 -30.50 20.32
C GLY A 527 -0.94 -30.69 18.82
N THR A 528 -1.33 -29.71 18.00
CA THR A 528 -1.32 -29.78 16.55
C THR A 528 -0.69 -28.53 15.92
N PRO A 529 -0.18 -28.62 14.68
CA PRO A 529 0.18 -27.46 13.90
C PRO A 529 -1.02 -26.55 13.69
N LEU A 530 -0.73 -25.25 13.54
CA LEU A 530 -1.73 -24.23 13.35
C LEU A 530 -2.20 -24.15 11.89
N VAL A 531 -3.01 -25.12 11.49
CA VAL A 531 -3.72 -25.09 10.20
C VAL A 531 -5.21 -25.05 10.48
N GLY A 532 -5.93 -24.15 9.78
CA GLY A 532 -7.35 -24.01 10.02
C GLY A 532 -7.97 -22.87 9.22
N GLY A 533 -9.13 -22.43 9.65
CA GLY A 533 -9.83 -21.29 9.09
C GLY A 533 -10.44 -20.41 10.19
N SER A 534 -10.57 -19.13 9.91
CA SER A 534 -11.24 -18.21 10.84
C SER A 534 -12.71 -18.10 10.48
N VAL A 535 -13.58 -18.46 11.40
CA VAL A 535 -15.03 -18.46 11.23
C VAL A 535 -15.63 -17.18 11.79
N ILE A 536 -16.46 -16.50 11.01
CA ILE A 536 -17.17 -15.29 11.38
C ILE A 536 -18.68 -15.57 11.27
N VAL A 537 -19.39 -15.50 12.39
CA VAL A 537 -20.84 -15.64 12.43
C VAL A 537 -21.47 -14.26 12.51
N LEU A 538 -22.28 -13.94 11.53
CA LEU A 538 -22.99 -12.66 11.46
C LEU A 538 -24.36 -12.76 12.13
N SER A 539 -24.81 -11.68 12.74
CA SER A 539 -26.16 -11.56 13.24
C SER A 539 -27.16 -11.46 12.09
N LYS A 540 -28.11 -12.39 12.05
CA LYS A 540 -29.23 -12.32 11.09
C LYS A 540 -30.09 -11.06 11.25
N ASP A 541 -30.08 -10.45 12.44
CA ASP A 541 -30.92 -9.31 12.75
C ASP A 541 -30.37 -8.02 12.12
N ASP A 542 -29.06 -7.75 12.30
CA ASP A 542 -28.45 -6.48 11.89
C ASP A 542 -27.14 -6.62 11.09
N GLY A 543 -26.67 -7.84 10.82
CA GLY A 543 -25.41 -8.08 10.09
C GLY A 543 -24.12 -7.77 10.88
N SER A 544 -24.21 -7.46 12.18
CA SER A 544 -23.01 -7.31 13.03
C SER A 544 -22.30 -8.65 13.21
N ILE A 545 -21.00 -8.62 13.54
CA ILE A 545 -20.29 -9.86 13.90
C ILE A 545 -20.80 -10.30 15.27
N LYS A 546 -21.54 -11.40 15.29
CA LYS A 546 -22.13 -11.99 16.51
C LYS A 546 -21.15 -12.89 17.22
N ASP A 547 -20.35 -13.62 16.46
CA ASP A 547 -19.35 -14.55 16.97
C ASP A 547 -18.18 -14.65 15.99
N ALA A 548 -16.98 -14.94 16.49
CA ALA A 548 -15.83 -15.25 15.67
C ALA A 548 -14.92 -16.22 16.43
N TYR A 549 -14.36 -17.20 15.72
CA TYR A 549 -13.46 -18.20 16.30
C TYR A 549 -12.56 -18.81 15.21
N ILE A 550 -11.53 -19.53 15.64
CA ILE A 550 -10.68 -20.28 14.72
C ILE A 550 -11.06 -21.76 14.81
N TYR A 551 -11.35 -22.35 13.65
CA TYR A 551 -11.40 -23.79 13.50
C TYR A 551 -9.99 -24.29 13.20
N TYR A 552 -9.45 -25.15 14.04
CA TYR A 552 -8.18 -25.81 13.81
C TYR A 552 -8.40 -27.22 13.32
N CYS A 553 -7.69 -27.63 12.25
CA CYS A 553 -7.78 -29.00 11.74
C CYS A 553 -7.27 -30.00 12.78
N GLU A 554 -8.08 -30.98 13.13
CA GLU A 554 -7.74 -31.97 14.15
C GLU A 554 -6.61 -32.91 13.72
N ASN A 555 -6.51 -33.15 12.40
CA ASN A 555 -5.54 -34.09 11.82
C ASN A 555 -4.32 -33.38 11.18
N ALA A 556 -4.21 -32.07 11.32
CA ALA A 556 -3.10 -31.32 10.76
C ALA A 556 -1.76 -31.82 11.33
N GLY A 557 -0.83 -32.20 10.43
CA GLY A 557 0.51 -32.68 10.78
C GLY A 557 0.63 -34.12 11.21
N GLY A 558 -0.48 -34.83 11.49
CA GLY A 558 -0.42 -36.24 11.91
C GLY A 558 0.02 -37.20 10.80
N ASN A 559 -0.12 -36.81 9.56
CA ASN A 559 0.19 -37.64 8.39
C ASN A 559 1.54 -37.32 7.74
N VAL A 560 2.23 -36.26 8.14
CA VAL A 560 3.52 -35.86 7.58
C VAL A 560 4.65 -36.38 8.47
N ASP A 561 5.40 -37.35 7.97
CA ASP A 561 6.61 -37.84 8.62
C ASP A 561 7.76 -36.84 8.38
N TRP A 562 7.83 -35.83 9.22
CA TRP A 562 8.80 -34.73 9.12
C TRP A 562 10.25 -35.20 9.25
N ASP A 563 10.51 -36.31 9.94
CA ASP A 563 11.85 -36.89 10.02
C ASP A 563 12.32 -37.40 8.66
N LYS A 564 11.40 -37.92 7.84
CA LYS A 564 11.71 -38.33 6.46
C LYS A 564 11.86 -37.13 5.52
N VAL A 565 11.15 -36.04 5.75
CA VAL A 565 11.26 -34.80 4.97
C VAL A 565 12.60 -34.14 5.23
N ALA A 566 13.06 -34.09 6.46
CA ALA A 566 14.33 -33.49 6.85
C ALA A 566 15.58 -34.25 6.37
N GLN A 567 15.45 -35.53 5.98
CA GLN A 567 16.55 -36.39 5.54
C GLN A 567 16.77 -36.40 4.02
N LYS A 568 15.95 -35.74 3.23
CA LYS A 568 16.09 -35.57 1.79
C LYS A 568 16.55 -34.15 1.40
#